data_de48c4d143e6e068ad636320391f52d4
#
_entry.id   de48c4d143e6e068ad636320391f52d4
#
_cell.length_a   1.000
_cell.length_b   1.000
_cell.length_c   1.000
_cell.angle_alpha   90.00
_cell.angle_beta   90.00
_cell.angle_gamma   90.00
#
_symmetry.space_group_name_H-M   'P 1'
#
loop_
_entity.id
_entity.type
_entity.pdbx_description
1 polymer ?
#
loop_
_entity_poly.entity_id
_entity_poly.type
_entity_poly.pdbx_seq_one_letter_code
_entity_poly.pdbx_strand_id
1 'polypeptide(L)'
;MKVLAKSLSLLGSLAASVSLADAPTIPEDSVVVTQDADTGLVRVAYAVENEAAIVTAELEVGGVPVPAGAFTSLLGEVNVRVGVGSHTFTWNPSRDYQGAPVSASDVKVRLSAWGESSPPPYMVLDLSGTGAVSYYATPDALPGGGVSDALYKTEKLVFRYIDAKARTFEMGGAGSGRMVTFGKDYWIGIYPVTRRQWMLATGSGLDASSEESGSLPMTAVSFYKLGQWGVFNNWPRTYDNGFALQQLRAAAKNDLLDIPTEAQWEFACRSGAEDAGGAALDECAWHAANAGGVAHPVGLKKPNDWGLYDMLGNVSELVYDWWQPTLDPGSFTDPVSAKPKEVFKSCYRGGSFADSPADCSAFARNGTYDWSKGDERTGLRLSITLQTARSELTPVLAEGILSGERFVPVRASTASSGGCGTPEEPFDTRYASVRRSNACAVSGLRFGAVMVIR
;
A
#
# COMPACT_ATOMS: atom_id res chain seq x y z
N MET A 1 -34.67 70.15 15.24
CA MET A 1 -33.72 69.19 15.82
C MET A 1 -34.42 67.91 16.07
N LYS A 2 -34.22 66.93 15.19
CA LYS A 2 -34.74 65.57 15.35
C LYS A 2 -33.52 64.60 15.29
N VAL A 3 -33.27 63.96 16.41
CA VAL A 3 -32.23 62.97 16.57
C VAL A 3 -32.76 61.67 16.04
N LEU A 4 -32.12 61.09 14.96
CA LEU A 4 -32.37 59.76 14.48
C LEU A 4 -31.52 58.79 15.30
N ALA A 5 -32.18 57.89 16.02
CA ALA A 5 -31.54 56.73 16.62
C ALA A 5 -31.35 55.65 15.53
N LYS A 6 -30.12 55.25 15.26
CA LYS A 6 -29.78 54.09 14.47
C LYS A 6 -29.81 52.84 15.35
N SER A 7 -30.74 51.94 15.09
CA SER A 7 -30.74 50.60 15.65
C SER A 7 -29.65 49.76 14.99
N LEU A 8 -28.67 49.32 15.77
CA LEU A 8 -27.66 48.33 15.38
C LEU A 8 -28.28 46.96 15.60
N SER A 9 -28.62 46.26 14.51
CA SER A 9 -28.98 44.86 14.59
C SER A 9 -27.71 44.01 14.71
N LEU A 10 -27.54 43.40 15.87
CA LEU A 10 -26.53 42.37 16.11
C LEU A 10 -26.97 41.10 15.36
N LEU A 11 -26.39 40.83 14.21
CA LEU A 11 -26.42 39.47 13.57
C LEU A 11 -25.43 38.61 14.36
N GLY A 12 -25.98 37.85 15.30
CA GLY A 12 -25.23 36.74 15.90
C GLY A 12 -24.99 35.68 14.86
N SER A 13 -23.73 35.54 14.42
CA SER A 13 -23.30 34.35 13.68
C SER A 13 -23.37 33.16 14.64
N LEU A 14 -24.38 32.30 14.48
CA LEU A 14 -24.30 30.94 14.98
C LEU A 14 -23.15 30.24 14.21
N ALA A 15 -21.96 30.26 14.78
CA ALA A 15 -20.95 29.28 14.44
C ALA A 15 -21.50 27.91 14.92
N ALA A 16 -22.01 27.11 13.99
CA ALA A 16 -22.22 25.72 14.28
C ALA A 16 -20.84 25.15 14.64
N SER A 17 -20.63 24.88 15.91
CA SER A 17 -19.54 24.01 16.34
C SER A 17 -19.81 22.65 15.73
N VAL A 18 -19.15 22.33 14.63
CA VAL A 18 -19.00 20.95 14.19
C VAL A 18 -18.22 20.31 15.32
N SER A 19 -18.88 19.51 16.14
CA SER A 19 -18.23 18.58 17.04
C SER A 19 -17.35 17.70 16.14
N LEU A 20 -16.03 17.91 16.17
CA LEU A 20 -15.09 16.92 15.69
C LEU A 20 -15.42 15.66 16.49
N ALA A 21 -15.77 14.58 15.82
CA ALA A 21 -15.86 13.28 16.47
C ALA A 21 -14.55 13.06 17.23
N ASP A 22 -14.66 12.64 18.48
CA ASP A 22 -13.47 12.39 19.29
C ASP A 22 -12.66 11.30 18.58
N ALA A 23 -11.32 11.45 18.53
CA ALA A 23 -10.43 10.46 17.91
C ALA A 23 -10.68 9.05 18.47
N PRO A 24 -10.43 7.98 17.67
CA PRO A 24 -10.52 6.63 18.21
C PRO A 24 -9.55 6.47 19.37
N THR A 25 -10.00 5.83 20.44
CA THR A 25 -9.19 5.54 21.62
C THR A 25 -9.23 4.06 21.98
N ILE A 26 -8.17 3.60 22.63
CA ILE A 26 -8.12 2.29 23.28
C ILE A 26 -7.86 2.57 24.77
N PRO A 27 -8.82 2.39 25.67
CA PRO A 27 -8.57 2.51 27.10
C PRO A 27 -7.50 1.53 27.57
N GLU A 28 -6.50 1.99 28.33
CA GLU A 28 -5.40 1.13 28.80
C GLU A 28 -5.91 -0.07 29.63
N ASP A 29 -6.92 0.13 30.46
CA ASP A 29 -7.54 -0.90 31.29
C ASP A 29 -8.35 -1.93 30.48
N SER A 30 -8.63 -1.64 29.22
CA SER A 30 -9.26 -2.59 28.29
C SER A 30 -8.27 -3.57 27.67
N VAL A 31 -6.95 -3.27 27.72
CA VAL A 31 -5.93 -4.11 27.10
C VAL A 31 -5.53 -5.26 28.02
N VAL A 32 -5.98 -6.46 27.68
CA VAL A 32 -5.71 -7.67 28.44
C VAL A 32 -4.87 -8.64 27.62
N VAL A 33 -3.68 -8.96 28.10
CA VAL A 33 -2.74 -9.88 27.45
C VAL A 33 -2.63 -11.16 28.29
N THR A 34 -2.91 -12.30 27.67
CA THR A 34 -2.86 -13.61 28.33
C THR A 34 -2.14 -14.63 27.46
N GLN A 35 -1.46 -15.60 28.08
CA GLN A 35 -0.87 -16.71 27.34
C GLN A 35 -1.63 -18.00 27.66
N ASP A 36 -2.02 -18.74 26.64
CA ASP A 36 -2.59 -20.07 26.78
C ASP A 36 -1.47 -21.08 27.12
N ALA A 37 -1.63 -21.80 28.21
CA ALA A 37 -0.61 -22.70 28.75
C ALA A 37 -0.37 -23.95 27.86
N ASP A 38 -1.40 -24.39 27.14
CA ASP A 38 -1.36 -25.61 26.35
C ASP A 38 -0.79 -25.33 24.95
N THR A 39 -1.23 -24.24 24.31
CA THR A 39 -0.83 -23.87 22.94
C THR A 39 0.35 -22.91 22.89
N GLY A 40 0.63 -22.20 23.99
CA GLY A 40 1.62 -21.13 24.06
C GLY A 40 1.24 -19.85 23.28
N LEU A 41 0.05 -19.81 22.68
CA LEU A 41 -0.44 -18.63 21.99
C LEU A 41 -0.70 -17.49 22.97
N VAL A 42 -0.32 -16.29 22.61
CA VAL A 42 -0.65 -15.08 23.36
C VAL A 42 -1.91 -14.46 22.76
N ARG A 43 -2.93 -14.29 23.60
CA ARG A 43 -4.17 -13.60 23.24
C ARG A 43 -4.12 -12.18 23.77
N VAL A 44 -4.46 -11.23 22.91
CA VAL A 44 -4.65 -9.83 23.27
C VAL A 44 -6.11 -9.46 23.05
N ALA A 45 -6.78 -9.01 24.10
CA ALA A 45 -8.11 -8.43 24.05
C ALA A 45 -8.01 -6.92 24.30
N TYR A 46 -8.84 -6.11 23.63
CA TYR A 46 -8.87 -4.66 23.78
C TYR A 46 -10.24 -4.12 23.38
N ALA A 47 -10.53 -2.86 23.73
CA ALA A 47 -11.72 -2.17 23.28
C ALA A 47 -11.33 -0.92 22.48
N VAL A 48 -12.14 -0.59 21.46
CA VAL A 48 -12.07 0.67 20.72
C VAL A 48 -13.27 1.51 21.09
N GLU A 49 -13.04 2.77 21.41
CA GLU A 49 -14.07 3.75 21.78
C GLU A 49 -14.07 4.95 20.82
N ASN A 50 -15.13 5.75 20.89
CA ASN A 50 -15.42 6.96 20.14
C ASN A 50 -15.74 6.69 18.67
N GLU A 51 -14.77 6.28 17.85
CA GLU A 51 -14.99 5.93 16.44
C GLU A 51 -14.21 4.68 16.03
N ALA A 52 -14.52 4.17 14.84
CA ALA A 52 -13.80 3.05 14.28
C ALA A 52 -12.32 3.38 14.06
N ALA A 53 -11.44 2.42 14.30
CA ALA A 53 -10.00 2.59 14.19
C ALA A 53 -9.36 1.55 13.26
N ILE A 54 -8.20 1.89 12.73
CA ILE A 54 -7.23 0.90 12.27
C ILE A 54 -6.32 0.64 13.45
N VAL A 55 -6.18 -0.63 13.89
CA VAL A 55 -5.36 -0.98 15.04
C VAL A 55 -4.12 -1.73 14.59
N THR A 56 -2.94 -1.20 14.96
CA THR A 56 -1.65 -1.88 14.78
C THR A 56 -1.04 -2.23 16.11
N ALA A 57 -0.13 -3.21 16.14
CA ALA A 57 0.51 -3.68 17.36
C ALA A 57 2.05 -3.72 17.23
N GLU A 58 2.71 -3.41 18.33
CA GLU A 58 4.15 -3.58 18.54
C GLU A 58 4.39 -4.44 19.77
N LEU A 59 5.54 -5.13 19.82
CA LEU A 59 5.92 -6.02 20.90
C LEU A 59 7.24 -5.57 21.53
N GLU A 60 7.30 -5.62 22.86
CA GLU A 60 8.52 -5.47 23.65
C GLU A 60 8.69 -6.69 24.58
N VAL A 61 9.88 -7.28 24.60
CA VAL A 61 10.20 -8.41 25.48
C VAL A 61 11.50 -8.12 26.24
N GLY A 62 11.46 -8.19 27.56
CA GLY A 62 12.62 -7.91 28.41
C GLY A 62 13.13 -6.46 28.29
N GLY A 63 12.26 -5.49 28.03
CA GLY A 63 12.63 -4.10 27.82
C GLY A 63 13.24 -3.79 26.44
N VAL A 64 13.23 -4.78 25.53
CA VAL A 64 13.78 -4.62 24.18
C VAL A 64 12.65 -4.72 23.16
N PRO A 65 12.45 -3.70 22.28
CA PRO A 65 11.48 -3.81 21.20
C PRO A 65 11.80 -4.99 20.27
N VAL A 66 10.79 -5.80 19.97
CA VAL A 66 10.92 -6.85 18.94
C VAL A 66 10.81 -6.17 17.58
N PRO A 67 11.77 -6.40 16.66
CA PRO A 67 11.70 -5.82 15.33
C PRO A 67 10.35 -6.14 14.65
N ALA A 68 9.76 -5.16 13.99
CA ALA A 68 8.45 -5.30 13.36
C ALA A 68 8.40 -6.49 12.38
N GLY A 69 9.47 -6.73 11.63
CA GLY A 69 9.60 -7.89 10.74
C GLY A 69 9.68 -9.25 11.43
N ALA A 70 9.91 -9.27 12.74
CA ALA A 70 9.88 -10.47 13.58
C ALA A 70 8.57 -10.64 14.37
N PHE A 71 7.63 -9.69 14.28
CA PHE A 71 6.32 -9.73 14.96
C PHE A 71 5.20 -9.81 13.91
N THR A 72 5.12 -10.93 13.22
CA THR A 72 4.27 -11.08 12.03
C THR A 72 3.24 -12.21 12.10
N SER A 73 3.33 -13.10 13.08
CA SER A 73 2.38 -14.21 13.25
C SER A 73 1.12 -13.79 14.02
N LEU A 74 0.48 -12.72 13.57
CA LEU A 74 -0.72 -12.15 14.16
C LEU A 74 -1.97 -12.64 13.44
N LEU A 75 -3.00 -13.05 14.18
CA LEU A 75 -4.29 -13.50 13.64
C LEU A 75 -5.44 -12.84 14.39
N GLY A 76 -6.39 -12.28 13.66
CA GLY A 76 -7.59 -11.65 14.21
C GLY A 76 -7.68 -10.17 13.90
N GLU A 77 -8.21 -9.40 14.85
CA GLU A 77 -8.58 -8.01 14.68
C GLU A 77 -7.41 -7.06 14.98
N VAL A 78 -6.35 -7.19 14.21
CA VAL A 78 -5.14 -6.35 14.25
C VAL A 78 -4.63 -6.14 12.82
N ASN A 79 -4.00 -5.02 12.56
CA ASN A 79 -3.60 -4.55 11.23
C ASN A 79 -4.79 -4.41 10.26
N VAL A 80 -5.97 -4.23 10.79
CA VAL A 80 -7.23 -4.05 10.05
C VAL A 80 -8.05 -2.92 10.67
N ARG A 81 -9.05 -2.47 9.93
CA ARG A 81 -10.07 -1.56 10.44
C ARG A 81 -11.05 -2.33 11.32
N VAL A 82 -11.31 -1.83 12.52
CA VAL A 82 -12.26 -2.38 13.48
C VAL A 82 -13.29 -1.32 13.90
N GLY A 83 -14.48 -1.74 14.26
CA GLY A 83 -15.53 -0.85 14.79
C GLY A 83 -15.29 -0.47 16.24
N VAL A 84 -16.19 0.33 16.80
CA VAL A 84 -16.28 0.56 18.25
C VAL A 84 -16.72 -0.74 18.93
N GLY A 85 -16.08 -1.09 20.04
CA GLY A 85 -16.40 -2.30 20.83
C GLY A 85 -15.18 -3.13 21.21
N SER A 86 -15.44 -4.38 21.62
CA SER A 86 -14.40 -5.31 22.08
C SER A 86 -13.85 -6.13 20.93
N HIS A 87 -12.53 -6.26 20.87
CA HIS A 87 -11.78 -6.93 19.81
C HIS A 87 -10.73 -7.87 20.39
N THR A 88 -10.28 -8.82 19.57
CA THR A 88 -9.22 -9.75 19.97
C THR A 88 -8.34 -10.15 18.80
N PHE A 89 -7.06 -10.38 19.10
CA PHE A 89 -6.16 -11.08 18.21
C PHE A 89 -5.25 -12.04 18.98
N THR A 90 -4.57 -12.91 18.27
CA THR A 90 -3.57 -13.84 18.82
C THR A 90 -2.22 -13.63 18.17
N TRP A 91 -1.18 -13.86 18.95
CA TRP A 91 0.20 -13.91 18.52
C TRP A 91 0.79 -15.29 18.78
N ASN A 92 1.58 -15.82 17.84
CA ASN A 92 2.27 -17.08 17.99
C ASN A 92 3.76 -16.89 18.29
N PRO A 93 4.18 -16.86 19.57
CA PRO A 93 5.57 -16.66 19.96
C PRO A 93 6.54 -17.69 19.37
N SER A 94 6.09 -18.94 19.17
CA SER A 94 6.95 -20.00 18.64
C SER A 94 7.47 -19.73 17.21
N ARG A 95 6.79 -18.85 16.49
CA ARG A 95 7.20 -18.43 15.15
C ARG A 95 8.09 -17.20 15.15
N ASP A 96 7.77 -16.25 16.02
CA ASP A 96 8.32 -14.90 15.96
C ASP A 96 9.43 -14.65 16.99
N TYR A 97 9.45 -15.37 18.12
CA TYR A 97 10.36 -15.10 19.21
C TYR A 97 11.34 -16.27 19.44
N GLN A 98 12.63 -16.00 19.25
CA GLN A 98 13.73 -16.98 19.43
C GLN A 98 14.48 -16.82 20.75
N GLY A 99 14.05 -15.89 21.62
CA GLY A 99 14.71 -15.58 22.88
C GLY A 99 14.42 -16.63 23.97
N ALA A 100 15.11 -16.45 25.10
CA ALA A 100 14.88 -17.26 26.30
C ALA A 100 13.53 -16.89 26.98
N PRO A 101 12.95 -17.79 27.78
CA PRO A 101 11.81 -17.45 28.61
C PRO A 101 12.15 -16.28 29.56
N VAL A 102 11.22 -15.35 29.71
CA VAL A 102 11.31 -14.17 30.56
C VAL A 102 10.13 -14.12 31.53
N SER A 103 10.14 -13.19 32.48
CA SER A 103 8.94 -12.91 33.30
C SER A 103 7.79 -12.44 32.41
N ALA A 104 6.57 -12.81 32.73
CA ALA A 104 5.40 -12.37 31.96
C ALA A 104 5.28 -10.84 31.98
N SER A 105 5.61 -10.19 33.11
CA SER A 105 5.65 -8.72 33.24
C SER A 105 6.60 -8.01 32.28
N ASP A 106 7.56 -8.75 31.70
CA ASP A 106 8.54 -8.22 30.76
C ASP A 106 8.06 -8.32 29.31
N VAL A 107 6.85 -8.83 29.08
CA VAL A 107 6.22 -8.91 27.75
C VAL A 107 5.12 -7.85 27.65
N LYS A 108 5.33 -6.87 26.79
CA LYS A 108 4.41 -5.75 26.58
C LYS A 108 3.95 -5.69 25.14
N VAL A 109 2.65 -5.54 24.96
CA VAL A 109 2.04 -5.27 23.65
C VAL A 109 1.55 -3.83 23.64
N ARG A 110 2.05 -3.04 22.70
CA ARG A 110 1.60 -1.67 22.47
C ARG A 110 0.66 -1.66 21.29
N LEU A 111 -0.52 -1.08 21.48
CA LEU A 111 -1.52 -0.91 20.44
C LEU A 111 -1.56 0.55 20.01
N SER A 112 -1.69 0.77 18.69
CA SER A 112 -1.90 2.09 18.13
C SER A 112 -3.27 2.11 17.44
N ALA A 113 -4.16 3.01 17.88
CA ALA A 113 -5.42 3.28 17.21
C ALA A 113 -5.25 4.46 16.24
N TRP A 114 -5.44 4.21 14.96
CA TRP A 114 -5.32 5.20 13.88
C TRP A 114 -6.71 5.55 13.38
N GLY A 115 -6.98 6.84 13.20
CA GLY A 115 -8.20 7.31 12.53
C GLY A 115 -8.15 7.05 11.02
N GLU A 116 -9.31 6.92 10.40
CA GLU A 116 -9.42 6.72 8.93
C GLU A 116 -8.80 7.87 8.12
N SER A 117 -8.85 9.08 8.66
CA SER A 117 -8.29 10.27 8.04
C SER A 117 -6.78 10.45 8.25
N SER A 118 -6.17 9.63 9.13
CA SER A 118 -4.73 9.58 9.38
C SER A 118 -4.31 8.13 9.58
N PRO A 119 -4.38 7.29 8.52
CA PRO A 119 -4.15 5.85 8.61
C PRO A 119 -2.65 5.53 8.78
N PRO A 120 -2.31 4.26 9.12
CA PRO A 120 -0.93 3.80 9.10
C PRO A 120 -0.28 4.02 7.73
N PRO A 121 1.05 4.18 7.65
CA PRO A 121 1.74 4.51 6.40
C PRO A 121 1.64 3.50 5.26
N TYR A 122 1.33 2.23 5.54
CA TYR A 122 1.24 1.18 4.54
C TYR A 122 -0.12 0.51 4.55
N MET A 123 -0.70 0.29 3.36
CA MET A 123 -1.93 -0.45 3.14
C MET A 123 -1.68 -1.56 2.13
N VAL A 124 -2.24 -2.73 2.38
CA VAL A 124 -2.17 -3.90 1.50
C VAL A 124 -3.57 -4.28 1.07
N LEU A 125 -3.77 -4.41 -0.24
CA LEU A 125 -4.99 -4.93 -0.85
C LEU A 125 -4.72 -6.33 -1.41
N ASP A 126 -5.55 -7.28 -1.04
CA ASP A 126 -5.47 -8.66 -1.53
C ASP A 126 -6.24 -8.81 -2.83
N LEU A 127 -5.60 -9.35 -3.87
CA LEU A 127 -6.19 -9.58 -5.19
C LEU A 127 -6.79 -10.99 -5.35
N SER A 128 -6.78 -11.82 -4.32
CA SER A 128 -7.36 -13.18 -4.36
C SER A 128 -8.89 -13.20 -4.45
N GLY A 129 -9.53 -12.02 -4.51
CA GLY A 129 -10.98 -11.87 -4.54
C GLY A 129 -11.63 -11.79 -3.16
N THR A 130 -10.88 -11.93 -2.07
CA THR A 130 -11.38 -11.68 -0.70
C THR A 130 -11.69 -10.22 -0.47
N GLY A 131 -10.91 -9.32 -1.11
CA GLY A 131 -10.92 -7.89 -0.87
C GLY A 131 -10.43 -7.53 0.54
N ALA A 132 -9.62 -8.41 1.14
CA ALA A 132 -9.03 -8.14 2.44
C ALA A 132 -8.09 -6.94 2.35
N VAL A 133 -8.25 -6.03 3.31
CA VAL A 133 -7.40 -4.84 3.46
C VAL A 133 -6.68 -4.95 4.79
N SER A 134 -5.37 -4.77 4.78
CA SER A 134 -4.57 -4.72 6.00
C SER A 134 -3.65 -3.50 5.99
N TYR A 135 -3.26 -3.06 7.19
CA TYR A 135 -2.50 -1.82 7.38
C TYR A 135 -1.31 -2.06 8.30
N TYR A 136 -0.21 -1.37 8.04
CA TYR A 136 1.04 -1.56 8.77
C TYR A 136 1.72 -0.23 9.03
N ALA A 137 2.30 -0.09 10.22
CA ALA A 137 3.01 1.13 10.63
C ALA A 137 4.37 1.28 9.95
N THR A 138 5.02 0.17 9.61
CA THR A 138 6.35 0.16 8.97
C THR A 138 6.40 -0.84 7.81
N PRO A 139 7.32 -0.68 6.85
CA PRO A 139 7.46 -1.62 5.73
C PRO A 139 7.90 -3.02 6.18
N ASP A 140 8.63 -3.13 7.29
CA ASP A 140 9.09 -4.40 7.83
C ASP A 140 8.01 -5.16 8.59
N ALA A 141 6.93 -4.50 9.01
CA ALA A 141 5.81 -5.12 9.69
C ALA A 141 4.93 -6.00 8.76
N LEU A 142 5.12 -5.89 7.45
CA LEU A 142 4.39 -6.72 6.50
C LEU A 142 4.86 -8.18 6.61
N PRO A 143 3.94 -9.16 6.71
CA PRO A 143 4.29 -10.58 6.79
C PRO A 143 5.15 -11.06 5.64
N GLY A 144 6.03 -12.04 5.91
CA GLY A 144 6.89 -12.65 4.89
C GLY A 144 8.29 -12.05 4.79
N GLY A 145 8.59 -11.01 5.55
CA GLY A 145 9.90 -10.33 5.51
C GLY A 145 9.82 -8.91 4.94
N GLY A 146 8.68 -8.27 5.12
CA GLY A 146 8.46 -6.88 4.71
C GLY A 146 8.05 -6.73 3.24
N VAL A 147 8.06 -5.50 2.77
CA VAL A 147 7.59 -5.14 1.42
C VAL A 147 8.34 -5.85 0.28
N SER A 148 9.55 -6.35 0.53
CA SER A 148 10.38 -7.04 -0.47
C SER A 148 9.94 -8.46 -0.79
N ASP A 149 9.06 -9.07 0.03
CA ASP A 149 8.53 -10.41 -0.22
C ASP A 149 7.81 -10.50 -1.57
N ALA A 150 7.98 -11.65 -2.24
CA ALA A 150 7.40 -11.92 -3.55
C ALA A 150 5.87 -11.77 -3.57
N LEU A 151 5.20 -12.04 -2.44
CA LEU A 151 3.76 -11.91 -2.28
C LEU A 151 3.25 -10.51 -2.66
N TYR A 152 4.02 -9.46 -2.31
CA TYR A 152 3.67 -8.06 -2.57
C TYR A 152 4.01 -7.59 -3.99
N LYS A 153 4.68 -8.44 -4.75
CA LYS A 153 4.99 -8.24 -6.17
C LYS A 153 4.15 -9.12 -7.10
N THR A 154 3.39 -10.08 -6.53
CA THR A 154 2.66 -11.07 -7.34
C THR A 154 1.17 -11.15 -7.03
N GLU A 155 0.78 -11.15 -5.75
CA GLU A 155 -0.60 -11.47 -5.35
C GLU A 155 -1.32 -10.33 -4.64
N LYS A 156 -0.57 -9.40 -4.06
CA LYS A 156 -1.10 -8.27 -3.28
C LYS A 156 -0.58 -6.95 -3.81
N LEU A 157 -1.39 -5.91 -3.67
CA LEU A 157 -0.99 -4.53 -3.94
C LEU A 157 -0.59 -3.87 -2.63
N VAL A 158 0.57 -3.24 -2.59
CA VAL A 158 1.02 -2.46 -1.43
C VAL A 158 1.05 -0.98 -1.78
N PHE A 159 0.47 -0.17 -0.91
CA PHE A 159 0.39 1.27 -1.07
C PHE A 159 1.09 1.99 0.07
N ARG A 160 1.71 3.12 -0.27
CA ARG A 160 2.24 4.10 0.66
C ARG A 160 1.25 5.26 0.82
N TYR A 161 0.92 5.62 2.03
CA TYR A 161 0.15 6.83 2.33
C TYR A 161 1.01 8.07 2.12
N ILE A 162 0.47 9.03 1.39
CA ILE A 162 1.09 10.32 1.12
C ILE A 162 0.27 11.41 1.80
N ASP A 163 0.84 11.96 2.84
CA ASP A 163 0.34 13.13 3.54
C ASP A 163 0.58 14.38 2.69
N ALA A 164 -0.29 14.60 1.72
CA ALA A 164 -0.15 15.64 0.71
C ALA A 164 -1.04 16.86 0.96
N LYS A 165 -2.16 16.70 1.64
CA LYS A 165 -3.14 17.77 1.83
C LYS A 165 -2.50 19.03 2.38
N ALA A 166 -2.82 20.16 1.76
CA ALA A 166 -2.28 21.50 2.01
C ALA A 166 -0.78 21.66 1.70
N ARG A 167 -0.08 20.61 1.23
CA ARG A 167 1.28 20.76 0.73
C ARG A 167 1.28 21.40 -0.64
N THR A 168 2.26 22.25 -0.87
CA THR A 168 2.48 22.97 -2.15
C THR A 168 3.88 22.69 -2.65
N PHE A 169 4.03 22.46 -3.96
CA PHE A 169 5.32 22.29 -4.62
C PHE A 169 5.32 22.88 -6.01
N GLU A 170 6.49 23.20 -6.53
CA GLU A 170 6.66 23.64 -7.92
C GLU A 170 6.79 22.42 -8.82
N MET A 171 5.76 22.14 -9.63
CA MET A 171 5.72 21.01 -10.56
C MET A 171 6.51 21.29 -11.81
N GLY A 172 7.29 20.32 -12.29
CA GLY A 172 8.15 20.47 -13.48
C GLY A 172 9.54 20.99 -13.17
N GLY A 173 9.88 21.15 -11.89
CA GLY A 173 11.18 21.64 -11.41
C GLY A 173 11.21 23.15 -11.18
N ALA A 174 12.28 23.60 -10.54
CA ALA A 174 12.47 24.99 -10.16
C ALA A 174 12.43 25.92 -11.39
N GLY A 175 11.62 26.99 -11.30
CA GLY A 175 11.45 27.98 -12.36
C GLY A 175 10.40 27.63 -13.42
N SER A 176 9.66 26.53 -13.28
CA SER A 176 8.52 26.23 -14.15
C SER A 176 7.36 27.21 -13.94
N GLY A 177 7.26 27.80 -12.75
CA GLY A 177 6.20 28.71 -12.35
C GLY A 177 4.84 28.04 -12.10
N ARG A 178 4.76 26.69 -12.13
CA ARG A 178 3.53 25.93 -11.87
C ARG A 178 3.49 25.46 -10.42
N MET A 179 2.82 26.22 -9.59
CA MET A 179 2.61 25.88 -8.18
C MET A 179 1.39 24.95 -8.05
N VAL A 180 1.58 23.78 -7.44
CA VAL A 180 0.52 22.81 -7.18
C VAL A 180 0.31 22.68 -5.69
N THR A 181 -0.94 22.83 -5.26
CA THR A 181 -1.38 22.57 -3.87
C THR A 181 -2.29 21.34 -3.90
N PHE A 182 -2.10 20.41 -2.97
CA PHE A 182 -2.99 19.26 -2.83
C PHE A 182 -4.15 19.60 -1.89
N GLY A 183 -5.37 19.34 -2.33
CA GLY A 183 -6.58 19.42 -1.53
C GLY A 183 -6.84 18.16 -0.72
N LYS A 184 -6.19 17.05 -1.07
CA LYS A 184 -6.43 15.72 -0.52
C LYS A 184 -5.15 14.93 -0.35
N ASP A 185 -5.16 14.03 0.64
CA ASP A 185 -4.17 12.98 0.78
C ASP A 185 -4.47 11.83 -0.18
N TYR A 186 -3.47 10.99 -0.44
CA TYR A 186 -3.64 9.84 -1.33
C TYR A 186 -2.71 8.68 -0.97
N TRP A 187 -3.10 7.51 -1.43
CA TRP A 187 -2.26 6.33 -1.44
C TRP A 187 -1.64 6.16 -2.83
N ILE A 188 -0.40 5.70 -2.88
CA ILE A 188 0.27 5.34 -4.13
C ILE A 188 0.93 3.98 -4.01
N GLY A 189 0.81 3.14 -5.03
CA GLY A 189 1.45 1.84 -5.07
C GLY A 189 2.96 1.95 -4.91
N ILE A 190 3.57 1.11 -4.07
CA ILE A 190 5.03 1.15 -3.88
C ILE A 190 5.79 0.58 -5.08
N TYR A 191 5.14 -0.24 -5.90
CA TYR A 191 5.66 -0.80 -7.15
C TYR A 191 4.76 -0.43 -8.32
N PRO A 192 5.28 -0.41 -9.57
CA PRO A 192 4.45 -0.55 -10.75
C PRO A 192 3.62 -1.84 -10.67
N VAL A 193 2.41 -1.84 -11.25
CA VAL A 193 1.58 -3.06 -11.32
C VAL A 193 2.31 -4.13 -12.10
N THR A 194 2.39 -5.33 -11.54
CA THR A 194 3.10 -6.45 -12.16
C THR A 194 2.20 -7.29 -13.07
N ARG A 195 2.81 -8.13 -13.90
CA ARG A 195 2.11 -9.06 -14.79
C ARG A 195 1.20 -10.01 -14.01
N ARG A 196 1.67 -10.52 -12.86
CA ARG A 196 0.88 -11.43 -12.03
C ARG A 196 -0.31 -10.76 -11.38
N GLN A 197 -0.10 -9.57 -10.81
CA GLN A 197 -1.18 -8.77 -10.25
C GLN A 197 -2.23 -8.42 -11.30
N TRP A 198 -1.80 -8.02 -12.48
CA TRP A 198 -2.69 -7.76 -13.60
C TRP A 198 -3.48 -8.99 -14.03
N MET A 199 -2.81 -10.15 -14.17
CA MET A 199 -3.46 -11.40 -14.55
C MET A 199 -4.48 -11.86 -13.52
N LEU A 200 -4.17 -11.75 -12.22
CA LEU A 200 -5.12 -12.08 -11.15
C LEU A 200 -6.38 -11.23 -11.20
N ALA A 201 -6.24 -9.95 -11.50
CA ALA A 201 -7.37 -9.04 -11.54
C ALA A 201 -8.20 -9.15 -12.83
N THR A 202 -7.55 -9.39 -13.99
CA THR A 202 -8.20 -9.28 -15.31
C THR A 202 -8.41 -10.63 -16.00
N GLY A 203 -7.83 -11.69 -15.50
CA GLY A 203 -7.84 -13.02 -16.12
C GLY A 203 -7.04 -13.12 -17.42
N SER A 204 -6.29 -12.07 -17.79
CA SER A 204 -5.54 -11.99 -19.04
C SER A 204 -4.28 -11.14 -18.89
N GLY A 205 -3.32 -11.29 -19.80
CA GLY A 205 -2.10 -10.48 -19.76
C GLY A 205 -0.91 -11.14 -20.42
N LEU A 206 0.27 -10.66 -20.08
CA LEU A 206 1.55 -11.22 -20.48
C LEU A 206 1.90 -12.43 -19.60
N ASP A 207 2.91 -13.20 -20.01
CA ASP A 207 3.37 -14.34 -19.21
C ASP A 207 3.70 -13.96 -17.77
N ALA A 208 3.13 -14.70 -16.84
CA ALA A 208 3.27 -14.55 -15.40
C ALA A 208 3.31 -15.93 -14.72
N SER A 209 3.80 -16.95 -15.41
CA SER A 209 3.76 -18.36 -14.98
C SER A 209 4.78 -18.68 -13.89
N SER A 210 5.88 -17.93 -13.81
CA SER A 210 6.89 -18.01 -12.74
C SER A 210 6.85 -16.80 -11.81
N GLU A 211 7.51 -16.88 -10.67
CA GLU A 211 7.69 -15.73 -9.77
C GLU A 211 8.46 -14.60 -10.47
N GLU A 212 9.51 -14.94 -11.21
CA GLU A 212 10.31 -13.97 -11.96
C GLU A 212 9.47 -13.27 -13.03
N SER A 213 8.83 -14.02 -13.94
CA SER A 213 7.98 -13.44 -14.98
C SER A 213 6.76 -12.72 -14.41
N GLY A 214 6.22 -13.23 -13.30
CA GLY A 214 5.09 -12.63 -12.58
C GLY A 214 5.40 -11.30 -11.92
N SER A 215 6.63 -11.10 -11.45
CA SER A 215 7.08 -9.86 -10.81
C SER A 215 7.60 -8.81 -11.79
N LEU A 216 7.67 -9.11 -13.10
CA LEU A 216 7.91 -8.10 -14.13
C LEU A 216 6.76 -7.08 -14.16
N PRO A 217 7.03 -5.80 -14.42
CA PRO A 217 5.96 -4.82 -14.58
C PRO A 217 5.05 -5.19 -15.75
N MET A 218 3.75 -4.95 -15.60
CA MET A 218 2.81 -5.05 -16.71
C MET A 218 3.11 -3.97 -17.73
N THR A 219 3.22 -4.33 -19.00
CA THR A 219 3.53 -3.43 -20.10
C THR A 219 2.43 -3.39 -21.16
N ALA A 220 2.61 -2.58 -22.19
CA ALA A 220 1.62 -2.30 -23.22
C ALA A 220 0.30 -1.77 -22.62
N VAL A 221 0.42 -0.90 -21.60
CA VAL A 221 -0.71 -0.24 -20.96
C VAL A 221 -1.03 1.07 -21.66
N SER A 222 -2.30 1.32 -21.90
CA SER A 222 -2.80 2.53 -22.55
C SER A 222 -4.09 2.99 -21.90
N PHE A 223 -4.51 4.21 -22.14
CA PHE A 223 -5.80 4.71 -21.70
C PHE A 223 -6.95 3.84 -22.21
N TYR A 224 -6.88 3.39 -23.45
CA TYR A 224 -7.86 2.47 -24.03
C TYR A 224 -7.99 1.17 -23.22
N LYS A 225 -6.84 0.55 -22.89
CA LYS A 225 -6.80 -0.71 -22.15
C LYS A 225 -7.34 -0.57 -20.72
N LEU A 226 -7.15 0.60 -20.11
CA LEU A 226 -7.71 0.91 -18.80
C LEU A 226 -9.21 1.23 -18.84
N GLY A 227 -9.79 1.49 -20.02
CA GLY A 227 -11.21 1.79 -20.17
C GLY A 227 -11.53 3.27 -20.28
N GLN A 228 -10.59 4.08 -20.70
CA GLN A 228 -10.79 5.52 -20.83
C GLN A 228 -11.38 5.86 -22.19
N TRP A 229 -12.70 5.96 -22.28
CA TRP A 229 -13.42 6.47 -23.43
C TRP A 229 -14.12 7.81 -23.09
N GLY A 230 -13.81 8.85 -23.81
CA GLY A 230 -14.68 10.02 -24.04
C GLY A 230 -14.69 11.13 -23.00
N VAL A 231 -15.36 11.08 -21.87
CA VAL A 231 -15.60 12.26 -21.02
C VAL A 231 -14.77 12.20 -19.74
N PHE A 232 -13.82 13.14 -19.62
CA PHE A 232 -12.72 13.09 -18.63
C PHE A 232 -12.86 14.07 -17.46
N ASN A 233 -14.09 14.44 -17.09
CA ASN A 233 -14.29 15.52 -16.11
C ASN A 233 -14.56 15.04 -14.68
N ASN A 234 -14.67 13.73 -14.46
CA ASN A 234 -14.97 13.17 -13.14
C ASN A 234 -13.80 12.33 -12.62
N TRP A 235 -13.23 12.72 -11.52
CA TRP A 235 -12.19 11.96 -10.82
C TRP A 235 -12.65 11.70 -9.37
N PRO A 236 -12.55 10.44 -8.83
CA PRO A 236 -12.19 9.21 -9.54
C PRO A 236 -13.24 8.87 -10.62
N ARG A 237 -12.77 8.22 -11.69
CA ARG A 237 -13.59 7.98 -12.88
C ARG A 237 -14.61 6.86 -12.68
N THR A 238 -15.78 6.99 -13.32
CA THR A 238 -16.66 5.85 -13.60
C THR A 238 -16.24 5.19 -14.91
N TYR A 239 -16.12 3.87 -14.90
CA TYR A 239 -15.72 3.07 -16.07
C TYR A 239 -16.83 2.09 -16.43
N ASP A 240 -16.93 1.77 -17.72
CA ASP A 240 -17.77 0.69 -18.19
C ASP A 240 -17.21 -0.68 -17.77
N ASN A 241 -18.10 -1.64 -17.53
CA ASN A 241 -17.73 -3.00 -17.18
C ASN A 241 -16.87 -3.65 -18.27
N GLY A 242 -15.84 -4.40 -17.85
CA GLY A 242 -14.97 -5.18 -18.74
C GLY A 242 -13.60 -4.58 -19.03
N PHE A 243 -13.34 -3.35 -18.62
CA PHE A 243 -12.02 -2.75 -18.76
C PHE A 243 -11.11 -3.05 -17.57
N ALA A 244 -9.78 -3.00 -17.79
CA ALA A 244 -8.81 -3.47 -16.83
C ALA A 244 -8.87 -2.73 -15.48
N LEU A 245 -9.10 -1.43 -15.46
CA LEU A 245 -9.19 -0.70 -14.19
C LEU A 245 -10.45 -1.07 -13.39
N GLN A 246 -11.57 -1.33 -14.06
CA GLN A 246 -12.78 -1.82 -13.40
C GLN A 246 -12.57 -3.22 -12.82
N GLN A 247 -11.84 -4.09 -13.53
CA GLN A 247 -11.50 -5.42 -13.06
C GLN A 247 -10.52 -5.37 -11.86
N LEU A 248 -9.53 -4.46 -11.90
CA LEU A 248 -8.64 -4.20 -10.75
C LEU A 248 -9.41 -3.71 -9.52
N ARG A 249 -10.37 -2.78 -9.70
CA ARG A 249 -11.27 -2.33 -8.63
C ARG A 249 -12.10 -3.47 -8.04
N ALA A 250 -12.66 -4.30 -8.90
CA ALA A 250 -13.47 -5.45 -8.48
C ALA A 250 -12.64 -6.49 -7.72
N ALA A 251 -11.43 -6.81 -8.20
CA ALA A 251 -10.52 -7.75 -7.53
C ALA A 251 -10.06 -7.23 -6.16
N ALA A 252 -9.69 -5.95 -6.08
CA ALA A 252 -9.28 -5.29 -4.85
C ALA A 252 -10.46 -4.89 -3.95
N LYS A 253 -11.69 -4.99 -4.43
CA LYS A 253 -12.91 -4.45 -3.79
C LYS A 253 -12.77 -2.99 -3.34
N ASN A 254 -12.15 -2.18 -4.20
CA ASN A 254 -11.89 -0.78 -3.94
C ASN A 254 -12.23 0.09 -5.17
N ASP A 255 -13.37 0.75 -5.13
CA ASP A 255 -13.88 1.57 -6.22
C ASP A 255 -13.12 2.89 -6.44
N LEU A 256 -12.29 3.30 -5.46
CA LEU A 256 -11.46 4.51 -5.55
C LEU A 256 -10.11 4.25 -6.23
N LEU A 257 -9.77 2.99 -6.51
CA LEU A 257 -8.53 2.63 -7.18
C LEU A 257 -8.46 3.27 -8.57
N ASP A 258 -7.38 3.98 -8.86
CA ASP A 258 -7.12 4.64 -10.15
C ASP A 258 -5.60 4.71 -10.40
N ILE A 259 -5.17 5.40 -11.44
CA ILE A 259 -3.79 5.80 -11.65
C ILE A 259 -3.57 7.20 -11.06
N PRO A 260 -2.34 7.57 -10.65
CA PRO A 260 -2.07 8.89 -10.09
C PRO A 260 -2.26 10.00 -11.13
N THR A 261 -2.63 11.20 -10.69
CA THR A 261 -2.47 12.39 -11.51
C THR A 261 -0.98 12.66 -11.75
N GLU A 262 -0.67 13.42 -12.78
CA GLU A 262 0.71 13.79 -13.09
C GLU A 262 1.39 14.51 -11.91
N ALA A 263 0.64 15.37 -11.22
CA ALA A 263 1.11 16.07 -10.02
C ALA A 263 1.35 15.14 -8.84
N GLN A 264 0.44 14.18 -8.58
CA GLN A 264 0.62 13.17 -7.54
C GLN A 264 1.85 12.29 -7.80
N TRP A 265 2.03 11.88 -9.06
CA TRP A 265 3.16 11.07 -9.45
C TRP A 265 4.50 11.81 -9.23
N GLU A 266 4.62 13.06 -9.69
CA GLU A 266 5.85 13.84 -9.54
C GLU A 266 6.18 14.12 -8.08
N PHE A 267 5.18 14.53 -7.29
CA PHE A 267 5.35 14.78 -5.86
C PHE A 267 5.83 13.54 -5.11
N ALA A 268 5.25 12.38 -5.44
CA ALA A 268 5.63 11.09 -4.86
C ALA A 268 7.04 10.66 -5.31
N CYS A 269 7.39 10.84 -6.58
CA CYS A 269 8.71 10.54 -7.13
C CYS A 269 9.81 11.32 -6.42
N ARG A 270 9.57 12.58 -6.13
CA ARG A 270 10.48 13.51 -5.44
C ARG A 270 10.46 13.35 -3.91
N SER A 271 9.64 12.45 -3.37
CA SER A 271 9.41 12.30 -1.93
C SER A 271 9.03 13.62 -1.24
N GLY A 272 8.27 14.46 -1.93
CA GLY A 272 7.85 15.78 -1.44
C GLY A 272 8.93 16.84 -1.39
N ALA A 273 10.14 16.57 -1.88
CA ALA A 273 11.24 17.53 -1.92
C ALA A 273 11.13 18.49 -3.14
N GLU A 274 11.79 19.64 -3.04
CA GLU A 274 11.90 20.58 -4.17
C GLU A 274 12.74 20.01 -5.33
N ASP A 275 13.82 19.28 -5.00
CA ASP A 275 14.68 18.62 -5.95
C ASP A 275 14.37 17.12 -5.99
N ALA A 276 14.68 16.48 -7.12
CA ALA A 276 14.63 15.02 -7.24
C ALA A 276 15.82 14.34 -6.53
N GLY A 277 16.18 14.82 -5.35
CA GLY A 277 17.31 14.29 -4.58
C GLY A 277 17.16 12.80 -4.30
N GLY A 278 18.26 12.10 -4.10
CA GLY A 278 18.24 10.68 -3.82
C GLY A 278 19.52 9.97 -4.24
N ALA A 279 19.42 8.64 -4.31
CA ALA A 279 20.50 7.77 -4.78
C ALA A 279 20.95 8.13 -6.21
N ALA A 280 22.19 7.81 -6.55
CA ALA A 280 22.66 7.93 -7.92
C ALA A 280 21.70 7.17 -8.86
N LEU A 281 21.43 7.71 -10.03
CA LEU A 281 20.40 7.16 -10.94
C LEU A 281 20.59 5.65 -11.20
N ASP A 282 21.83 5.18 -11.36
CA ASP A 282 22.13 3.76 -11.58
C ASP A 282 21.73 2.87 -10.39
N GLU A 283 21.61 3.43 -9.17
CA GLU A 283 21.21 2.67 -7.98
C GLU A 283 19.69 2.56 -7.86
N CYS A 284 18.93 3.50 -8.43
CA CYS A 284 17.47 3.57 -8.27
C CYS A 284 16.68 3.34 -9.58
N ALA A 285 17.34 3.28 -10.74
CA ALA A 285 16.67 3.19 -12.04
C ALA A 285 17.28 2.14 -12.98
N TRP A 286 16.41 1.48 -13.76
CA TRP A 286 16.75 0.70 -14.94
C TRP A 286 16.52 1.55 -16.19
N HIS A 287 17.58 1.85 -16.94
CA HIS A 287 17.56 2.68 -18.14
C HIS A 287 18.42 2.06 -19.26
N ALA A 288 18.44 2.64 -20.43
CA ALA A 288 19.11 2.07 -21.61
C ALA A 288 20.59 1.67 -21.39
N ALA A 289 21.29 2.35 -20.48
CA ALA A 289 22.72 2.07 -20.26
C ALA A 289 22.95 0.88 -19.29
N ASN A 290 21.98 0.47 -18.48
CA ASN A 290 22.17 -0.57 -17.46
C ASN A 290 21.11 -1.68 -17.48
N ALA A 291 20.02 -1.56 -18.24
CA ALA A 291 18.91 -2.51 -18.23
C ALA A 291 19.09 -3.68 -19.24
N GLY A 292 20.10 -3.66 -20.11
CA GLY A 292 20.27 -4.70 -21.13
C GLY A 292 19.15 -4.78 -22.17
N GLY A 293 18.35 -3.70 -22.31
CA GLY A 293 17.26 -3.59 -23.28
C GLY A 293 15.97 -4.28 -22.90
N VAL A 294 15.78 -4.65 -21.62
CA VAL A 294 14.56 -5.34 -21.11
C VAL A 294 14.10 -4.74 -19.78
N ALA A 295 12.80 -4.90 -19.49
CA ALA A 295 12.27 -4.61 -18.17
C ALA A 295 12.72 -5.68 -17.15
N HIS A 296 12.88 -5.24 -15.91
CA HIS A 296 13.32 -6.09 -14.79
C HIS A 296 12.20 -6.29 -13.77
N PRO A 297 12.25 -7.37 -12.96
CA PRO A 297 11.35 -7.53 -11.83
C PRO A 297 11.33 -6.28 -10.94
N VAL A 298 10.15 -5.90 -10.48
CA VAL A 298 9.98 -4.67 -9.68
C VAL A 298 10.74 -4.75 -8.35
N GLY A 299 11.23 -3.60 -7.87
CA GLY A 299 11.86 -3.48 -6.56
C GLY A 299 13.25 -4.10 -6.44
N LEU A 300 13.99 -4.21 -7.53
CA LEU A 300 15.40 -4.65 -7.52
C LEU A 300 16.39 -3.49 -7.31
N LYS A 301 15.97 -2.28 -7.58
CA LYS A 301 16.74 -1.06 -7.34
C LYS A 301 16.34 -0.43 -6.01
N LYS A 302 17.12 0.56 -5.53
CA LYS A 302 16.79 1.30 -4.30
C LYS A 302 15.50 2.11 -4.46
N PRO A 303 14.63 2.13 -3.45
CA PRO A 303 13.48 3.03 -3.46
C PRO A 303 13.91 4.48 -3.21
N ASN A 304 12.99 5.41 -3.45
CA ASN A 304 13.13 6.78 -2.97
C ASN A 304 12.91 6.85 -1.43
N ASP A 305 13.03 8.06 -0.84
CA ASP A 305 12.92 8.26 0.62
C ASP A 305 11.54 7.91 1.20
N TRP A 306 10.53 7.80 0.35
CA TRP A 306 9.19 7.35 0.77
C TRP A 306 8.95 5.85 0.58
N GLY A 307 9.98 5.10 0.16
CA GLY A 307 9.89 3.66 -0.05
C GLY A 307 9.22 3.27 -1.36
N LEU A 308 9.19 4.17 -2.35
CA LEU A 308 8.62 3.91 -3.67
C LEU A 308 9.70 3.44 -4.62
N TYR A 309 9.52 2.26 -5.20
CA TYR A 309 10.45 1.62 -6.10
C TYR A 309 10.12 1.92 -7.56
N ASP A 310 11.13 1.87 -8.41
CA ASP A 310 10.99 1.98 -9.88
C ASP A 310 10.21 3.24 -10.33
N MET A 311 10.31 4.34 -9.55
CA MET A 311 9.75 5.62 -9.93
C MET A 311 10.49 6.22 -11.15
N LEU A 312 11.74 5.83 -11.33
CA LEU A 312 12.59 6.20 -12.46
C LEU A 312 13.01 4.93 -13.19
N GLY A 313 12.88 4.95 -14.54
CA GLY A 313 13.24 3.81 -15.38
C GLY A 313 12.30 2.61 -15.27
N ASN A 314 12.79 1.45 -15.60
CA ASN A 314 12.06 0.19 -15.74
C ASN A 314 10.92 0.30 -16.77
N VAL A 315 9.77 0.88 -16.42
CA VAL A 315 8.69 1.19 -17.36
C VAL A 315 8.19 2.63 -17.17
N SER A 316 7.89 3.30 -18.26
CA SER A 316 7.23 4.60 -18.24
C SER A 316 5.81 4.45 -17.72
N GLU A 317 5.44 5.18 -16.69
CA GLU A 317 4.16 5.02 -16.02
C GLU A 317 3.10 5.95 -16.54
N LEU A 318 1.96 5.37 -16.94
CA LEU A 318 0.79 6.11 -17.37
C LEU A 318 0.20 6.88 -16.18
N VAL A 319 -0.01 8.18 -16.37
CA VAL A 319 -0.69 9.05 -15.41
C VAL A 319 -2.05 9.50 -15.93
N TYR A 320 -2.89 9.99 -15.01
CA TYR A 320 -4.28 10.34 -15.29
C TYR A 320 -4.44 11.46 -16.32
N ASP A 321 -3.45 12.34 -16.41
CA ASP A 321 -3.47 13.55 -17.19
C ASP A 321 -3.29 13.27 -18.70
N TRP A 322 -3.89 14.10 -19.52
CA TRP A 322 -3.54 14.19 -20.93
C TRP A 322 -2.22 14.96 -21.08
N TRP A 323 -1.37 14.48 -21.96
CA TRP A 323 -0.12 15.16 -22.22
C TRP A 323 -0.32 16.56 -22.82
N GLN A 324 0.38 17.51 -22.26
CA GLN A 324 0.50 18.88 -22.77
C GLN A 324 1.98 19.17 -23.01
N PRO A 325 2.34 19.86 -24.11
CA PRO A 325 3.75 20.14 -24.44
C PRO A 325 4.41 21.02 -23.38
N THR A 326 3.65 21.88 -22.74
CA THR A 326 4.11 22.77 -21.68
C THR A 326 3.16 22.71 -20.49
N LEU A 327 3.70 22.98 -19.32
CA LEU A 327 2.91 23.21 -18.13
C LEU A 327 2.59 24.71 -18.04
N ASP A 328 1.32 25.06 -17.94
CA ASP A 328 0.94 26.46 -17.75
C ASP A 328 1.42 26.93 -16.36
N PRO A 329 2.09 28.10 -16.29
CA PRO A 329 2.46 28.70 -15.00
C PRO A 329 1.20 29.17 -14.25
N GLY A 330 1.30 29.27 -12.92
CA GLY A 330 0.21 29.69 -12.05
C GLY A 330 0.05 28.78 -10.84
N SER A 331 -0.99 29.03 -10.04
CA SER A 331 -1.30 28.25 -8.84
C SER A 331 -2.55 27.42 -9.07
N PHE A 332 -2.46 26.11 -8.80
CA PHE A 332 -3.50 25.14 -9.05
C PHE A 332 -3.71 24.24 -7.85
N THR A 333 -4.96 23.88 -7.56
CA THR A 333 -5.28 22.88 -6.54
C THR A 333 -5.75 21.61 -7.24
N ASP A 334 -5.13 20.46 -6.92
CA ASP A 334 -5.42 19.14 -7.51
C ASP A 334 -5.54 19.20 -9.05
N PRO A 335 -4.56 19.74 -9.78
CA PRO A 335 -4.70 19.94 -11.21
C PRO A 335 -4.75 18.60 -11.96
N VAL A 336 -5.58 18.57 -12.98
CA VAL A 336 -5.64 17.52 -13.98
C VAL A 336 -5.68 18.15 -15.35
N SER A 337 -4.75 17.77 -16.23
CA SER A 337 -4.71 18.29 -17.59
C SER A 337 -5.88 17.73 -18.42
N ALA A 338 -6.67 18.64 -19.00
CA ALA A 338 -7.83 18.29 -19.78
C ALA A 338 -7.44 17.65 -21.13
N LYS A 339 -8.38 16.91 -21.71
CA LYS A 339 -8.25 16.33 -23.04
C LYS A 339 -8.00 17.45 -24.09
N PRO A 340 -6.92 17.37 -24.86
CA PRO A 340 -6.65 18.36 -25.93
C PRO A 340 -7.67 18.23 -27.07
N LYS A 341 -7.84 19.32 -27.84
CA LYS A 341 -8.82 19.35 -28.94
C LYS A 341 -8.41 18.53 -30.16
N GLU A 342 -7.10 18.45 -30.43
CA GLU A 342 -6.62 17.96 -31.73
C GLU A 342 -5.66 16.77 -31.66
N VAL A 343 -4.82 16.68 -30.63
CA VAL A 343 -3.80 15.63 -30.53
C VAL A 343 -3.96 14.89 -29.22
N PHE A 344 -4.44 13.65 -29.30
CA PHE A 344 -4.70 12.81 -28.13
C PHE A 344 -3.45 12.00 -27.79
N LYS A 345 -2.65 12.49 -26.87
CA LYS A 345 -1.49 11.76 -26.33
C LYS A 345 -1.68 11.50 -24.85
N SER A 346 -1.46 10.27 -24.42
CA SER A 346 -1.35 9.95 -23.01
C SER A 346 -0.11 10.60 -22.42
N CYS A 347 -0.14 10.95 -21.15
CA CYS A 347 1.01 11.41 -20.40
C CYS A 347 1.68 10.22 -19.68
N TYR A 348 2.98 10.10 -19.84
CA TYR A 348 3.81 9.08 -19.19
C TYR A 348 4.95 9.75 -18.43
N ARG A 349 5.38 9.14 -17.34
CA ARG A 349 6.38 9.66 -16.43
C ARG A 349 7.45 8.61 -16.12
N GLY A 350 8.62 9.07 -15.64
CA GLY A 350 9.68 8.25 -15.09
C GLY A 350 10.69 7.68 -16.07
N GLY A 351 10.39 7.65 -17.37
CA GLY A 351 11.22 6.95 -18.36
C GLY A 351 11.13 5.43 -18.23
N SER A 352 11.87 4.70 -19.07
CA SER A 352 11.84 3.23 -19.13
C SER A 352 13.22 2.62 -19.28
N PHE A 353 13.29 1.30 -19.26
CA PHE A 353 14.49 0.51 -19.52
C PHE A 353 15.17 0.84 -20.88
N ALA A 354 14.45 1.40 -21.82
CA ALA A 354 14.93 1.73 -23.15
C ALA A 354 15.24 3.22 -23.35
N ASP A 355 14.92 4.07 -22.37
CA ASP A 355 15.14 5.50 -22.46
C ASP A 355 16.52 5.89 -21.91
N SER A 356 17.01 7.05 -22.32
CA SER A 356 18.32 7.53 -21.86
C SER A 356 18.29 7.86 -20.35
N PRO A 357 19.44 7.86 -19.66
CA PRO A 357 19.50 8.30 -18.26
C PRO A 357 18.88 9.68 -18.02
N ALA A 358 19.01 10.60 -18.97
CA ALA A 358 18.44 11.94 -18.86
C ALA A 358 16.90 11.95 -18.92
N ASP A 359 16.31 10.98 -19.60
CA ASP A 359 14.85 10.83 -19.70
C ASP A 359 14.26 10.08 -18.50
N CYS A 360 15.08 9.41 -17.70
CA CYS A 360 14.69 8.76 -16.44
C CYS A 360 14.82 9.76 -15.28
N SER A 361 13.99 10.78 -15.28
CA SER A 361 13.99 11.82 -14.22
C SER A 361 12.60 12.13 -13.72
N ALA A 362 12.50 12.69 -12.50
CA ALA A 362 11.24 13.10 -11.90
C ALA A 362 10.55 14.22 -12.71
N PHE A 363 11.28 14.96 -13.52
CA PHE A 363 10.77 16.08 -14.31
C PHE A 363 10.49 15.72 -15.76
N ALA A 364 11.02 14.60 -16.27
CA ALA A 364 10.80 14.15 -17.63
C ALA A 364 9.32 13.81 -17.87
N ARG A 365 8.78 14.37 -18.95
CA ARG A 365 7.40 14.21 -19.37
C ARG A 365 7.37 13.66 -20.79
N ASN A 366 6.67 12.55 -20.98
CA ASN A 366 6.58 11.91 -22.29
C ASN A 366 5.13 11.84 -22.79
N GLY A 367 4.87 12.33 -23.98
CA GLY A 367 3.58 12.32 -24.64
C GLY A 367 3.60 11.76 -26.06
N THR A 368 4.61 11.00 -26.40
CA THR A 368 4.82 10.48 -27.75
C THR A 368 3.96 9.25 -28.08
N TYR A 369 3.42 8.57 -27.06
CA TYR A 369 2.62 7.37 -27.25
C TYR A 369 1.19 7.71 -27.65
N ASP A 370 0.62 6.88 -28.54
CA ASP A 370 -0.79 6.95 -28.89
C ASP A 370 -1.64 6.56 -27.67
N TRP A 371 -2.65 7.36 -27.32
CA TRP A 371 -3.55 7.12 -26.19
C TRP A 371 -4.26 5.74 -26.25
N SER A 372 -4.41 5.21 -27.45
CA SER A 372 -5.06 3.91 -27.69
C SER A 372 -4.10 2.73 -27.63
N LYS A 373 -2.80 2.97 -27.66
CA LYS A 373 -1.76 1.95 -27.73
C LYS A 373 -0.71 2.21 -26.66
N GLY A 374 -0.29 1.15 -26.01
CA GLY A 374 0.94 1.09 -25.24
C GLY A 374 1.93 0.19 -25.94
N ASP A 375 3.20 0.34 -25.62
CA ASP A 375 4.27 -0.55 -26.07
C ASP A 375 4.93 -1.25 -24.89
N GLU A 376 5.98 -2.01 -25.15
CA GLU A 376 6.70 -2.79 -24.12
C GLU A 376 7.38 -1.92 -23.05
N ARG A 377 7.44 -0.60 -23.23
CA ARG A 377 8.02 0.38 -22.30
C ARG A 377 6.98 1.02 -21.40
N THR A 378 5.68 0.85 -21.70
CA THR A 378 4.60 1.58 -21.01
C THR A 378 3.87 0.70 -20.02
N GLY A 379 3.93 1.08 -18.75
CA GLY A 379 3.28 0.43 -17.61
C GLY A 379 2.36 1.38 -16.86
N LEU A 380 2.05 1.03 -15.61
CA LEU A 380 1.22 1.86 -14.72
C LEU A 380 1.58 1.61 -13.26
N ARG A 381 1.28 2.61 -12.45
CA ARG A 381 1.20 2.53 -10.99
C ARG A 381 -0.20 2.91 -10.54
N LEU A 382 -0.70 2.30 -9.48
CA LEU A 382 -2.03 2.60 -8.95
C LEU A 382 -1.96 3.66 -7.85
N SER A 383 -3.07 4.37 -7.67
CA SER A 383 -3.28 5.31 -6.58
C SER A 383 -4.72 5.26 -6.07
N ILE A 384 -4.95 5.78 -4.87
CA ILE A 384 -6.27 5.94 -4.28
C ILE A 384 -6.29 7.31 -3.61
N THR A 385 -7.07 8.25 -4.14
CA THR A 385 -7.19 9.56 -3.51
C THR A 385 -8.33 9.58 -2.51
N LEU A 386 -8.03 10.04 -1.31
CA LEU A 386 -8.97 10.08 -0.22
C LEU A 386 -10.04 11.14 -0.49
N GLN A 387 -11.30 10.82 -0.16
CA GLN A 387 -12.42 11.74 -0.32
C GLN A 387 -12.74 12.51 0.99
N THR A 388 -12.27 12.00 2.12
CA THR A 388 -12.50 12.57 3.45
C THR A 388 -11.46 13.64 3.80
N ALA A 389 -11.87 14.60 4.60
CA ALA A 389 -10.94 15.56 5.18
C ALA A 389 -10.07 14.87 6.25
N ARG A 390 -8.77 15.18 6.26
CA ARG A 390 -7.84 14.72 7.29
C ARG A 390 -8.24 15.27 8.65
N SER A 391 -8.21 14.43 9.70
CA SER A 391 -8.06 14.89 11.07
C SER A 391 -6.56 14.97 11.39
N GLU A 392 -6.12 15.99 12.11
CA GLU A 392 -4.70 16.15 12.50
C GLU A 392 -4.28 15.22 13.65
N LEU A 393 -5.07 14.18 13.92
CA LEU A 393 -4.89 13.32 15.08
C LEU A 393 -3.78 12.29 14.79
N THR A 394 -2.78 12.26 15.66
CA THR A 394 -1.81 11.17 15.74
C THR A 394 -2.49 9.92 16.32
N PRO A 395 -1.97 8.69 16.02
CA PRO A 395 -2.54 7.49 16.61
C PRO A 395 -2.50 7.56 18.15
N VAL A 396 -3.58 7.09 18.77
CA VAL A 396 -3.65 6.97 20.23
C VAL A 396 -3.02 5.62 20.60
N LEU A 397 -2.12 5.67 21.59
CA LEU A 397 -1.37 4.48 22.06
C LEU A 397 -2.01 3.92 23.33
N ALA A 398 -2.06 2.61 23.44
CA ALA A 398 -2.39 1.87 24.66
C ALA A 398 -1.42 0.71 24.84
N GLU A 399 -1.09 0.37 26.10
CA GLU A 399 -0.15 -0.69 26.43
C GLU A 399 -0.84 -1.77 27.27
N GLY A 400 -0.58 -3.04 26.96
CA GLY A 400 -0.97 -4.17 27.76
C GLY A 400 0.25 -5.01 28.16
N ILE A 401 0.27 -5.49 29.40
CA ILE A 401 1.32 -6.34 29.94
C ILE A 401 0.79 -7.76 30.03
N LEU A 402 1.61 -8.75 29.64
CA LEU A 402 1.24 -10.16 29.74
C LEU A 402 0.99 -10.53 31.21
N SER A 403 -0.18 -11.07 31.46
CA SER A 403 -0.56 -11.58 32.78
C SER A 403 0.07 -12.96 33.06
N GLY A 404 0.39 -13.23 34.34
CA GLY A 404 0.98 -14.49 34.78
C GLY A 404 2.39 -14.30 35.36
N GLU A 405 3.04 -15.40 35.68
CA GLU A 405 4.39 -15.37 36.31
C GLU A 405 5.51 -15.44 35.28
N ARG A 406 5.30 -16.17 34.18
CA ARG A 406 6.37 -16.46 33.21
C ARG A 406 5.84 -16.55 31.79
N PHE A 407 6.54 -15.92 30.86
CA PHE A 407 6.36 -16.12 29.42
C PHE A 407 7.26 -17.26 28.93
N VAL A 408 6.66 -18.26 28.30
CA VAL A 408 7.38 -19.41 27.74
C VAL A 408 7.06 -19.50 26.25
N PRO A 409 7.99 -19.13 25.38
CA PRO A 409 7.82 -19.40 23.96
C PRO A 409 7.91 -20.92 23.75
N VAL A 410 6.83 -21.53 23.29
CA VAL A 410 6.78 -22.96 22.98
C VAL A 410 7.66 -23.16 21.72
N ARG A 411 8.83 -23.73 21.89
CA ARG A 411 9.62 -24.21 20.74
C ARG A 411 8.96 -25.49 20.24
N ALA A 412 8.71 -25.57 18.93
CA ALA A 412 8.41 -26.86 18.31
C ALA A 412 9.51 -27.83 18.78
N SER A 413 9.13 -28.89 19.48
CA SER A 413 10.08 -29.93 19.86
C SER A 413 10.75 -30.39 18.56
N THR A 414 12.07 -30.30 18.51
CA THR A 414 12.83 -31.04 17.51
C THR A 414 12.53 -32.50 17.75
N ALA A 415 11.57 -33.03 16.97
CA ALA A 415 11.28 -34.44 17.01
C ALA A 415 12.59 -35.18 16.70
N SER A 416 13.09 -35.91 17.68
CA SER A 416 14.13 -36.91 17.48
C SER A 416 13.65 -37.79 16.33
N SER A 417 14.52 -37.97 15.37
CA SER A 417 14.38 -38.82 14.19
C SER A 417 13.48 -40.04 14.39
N GLY A 418 12.31 -40.06 13.78
CA GLY A 418 11.46 -41.23 13.72
C GLY A 418 9.98 -40.94 13.70
N GLY A 419 9.41 -40.74 12.54
CA GLY A 419 7.96 -40.76 12.36
C GLY A 419 7.41 -39.50 11.69
N CYS A 420 7.03 -39.64 10.44
CA CYS A 420 6.21 -38.68 9.73
C CYS A 420 4.79 -38.73 10.34
N GLY A 421 4.54 -37.90 11.34
CA GLY A 421 3.22 -37.66 11.89
C GLY A 421 2.68 -36.36 11.28
N THR A 422 1.55 -36.45 10.61
CA THR A 422 0.81 -35.30 10.12
C THR A 422 0.36 -34.44 11.30
N PRO A 423 0.63 -33.13 11.32
CA PRO A 423 0.03 -32.26 12.32
C PRO A 423 -1.46 -32.07 11.97
N GLU A 424 -2.35 -32.54 12.82
CA GLU A 424 -3.75 -32.11 12.84
C GLU A 424 -3.83 -30.73 13.51
N GLU A 425 -3.68 -29.67 12.72
CA GLU A 425 -4.14 -28.33 13.10
C GLU A 425 -5.22 -27.87 12.14
N PRO A 426 -6.23 -27.12 12.60
CA PRO A 426 -7.22 -26.54 11.70
C PRO A 426 -6.52 -25.50 10.81
N PHE A 427 -6.25 -25.91 9.61
CA PHE A 427 -5.65 -25.07 8.57
C PHE A 427 -6.62 -23.94 8.22
N ASP A 428 -6.26 -22.71 8.53
CA ASP A 428 -6.90 -21.56 7.92
C ASP A 428 -6.49 -21.51 6.44
N THR A 429 -7.39 -21.95 5.58
CA THR A 429 -7.19 -22.05 4.13
C THR A 429 -6.84 -20.72 3.46
N ARG A 430 -6.91 -19.59 4.17
CA ARG A 430 -6.55 -18.26 3.66
C ARG A 430 -5.05 -18.05 3.47
N TYR A 431 -4.20 -18.95 4.00
CA TYR A 431 -2.73 -18.86 3.90
C TYR A 431 -2.06 -20.10 3.31
N ALA A 432 -2.81 -21.02 2.71
CA ALA A 432 -2.29 -22.33 2.27
C ALA A 432 -1.46 -22.28 0.97
N SER A 433 -1.32 -21.16 0.28
CA SER A 433 -0.67 -21.08 -1.04
C SER A 433 0.85 -20.81 -1.02
N VAL A 434 1.48 -20.53 0.13
CA VAL A 434 2.84 -19.94 0.17
C VAL A 434 3.94 -20.88 0.69
N ARG A 435 3.69 -22.16 0.99
CA ARG A 435 4.79 -23.08 1.37
C ARG A 435 4.78 -24.38 0.58
N ARG A 436 5.25 -24.30 -0.67
CA ARG A 436 5.80 -25.47 -1.39
C ARG A 436 7.16 -25.12 -1.99
N SER A 437 8.15 -24.96 -1.14
CA SER A 437 9.54 -25.10 -1.58
C SER A 437 10.45 -25.36 -0.37
N ASN A 438 10.35 -26.53 0.18
CA ASN A 438 11.42 -27.27 0.82
C ASN A 438 10.96 -28.72 0.88
N ALA A 439 10.81 -29.33 -0.29
CA ALA A 439 10.63 -30.75 -0.38
C ALA A 439 11.98 -31.40 -0.21
N CYS A 440 12.10 -32.17 0.84
CA CYS A 440 13.13 -33.19 0.99
C CYS A 440 13.14 -34.06 -0.27
N ALA A 441 14.23 -34.10 -1.00
CA ALA A 441 14.40 -34.99 -2.13
C ALA A 441 14.46 -36.43 -1.60
N VAL A 442 13.41 -37.19 -1.81
CA VAL A 442 13.46 -38.65 -1.76
C VAL A 442 13.09 -39.20 -3.14
N SER A 443 14.07 -39.85 -3.72
CA SER A 443 14.02 -40.56 -4.97
C SER A 443 12.95 -41.63 -4.98
N GLY A 444 12.17 -41.68 -6.05
CA GLY A 444 11.54 -42.89 -6.57
C GLY A 444 10.16 -43.20 -6.03
N LEU A 445 9.14 -42.89 -6.84
CA LEU A 445 8.11 -43.82 -7.25
C LEU A 445 7.09 -43.12 -8.17
N ARG A 446 6.92 -43.68 -9.34
CA ARG A 446 5.88 -43.31 -10.31
C ARG A 446 4.52 -43.72 -9.78
N PHE A 447 3.50 -42.89 -9.87
CA PHE A 447 2.12 -43.33 -10.09
C PHE A 447 1.34 -42.31 -10.91
N GLY A 448 0.54 -42.86 -11.77
CA GLY A 448 -0.13 -42.28 -12.89
C GLY A 448 -1.34 -41.42 -12.52
N ALA A 449 -1.71 -40.65 -13.50
CA ALA A 449 -2.89 -39.85 -13.58
C ALA A 449 -4.18 -40.63 -13.45
N VAL A 450 -5.16 -40.11 -12.73
CA VAL A 450 -6.58 -40.29 -13.07
C VAL A 450 -7.30 -38.99 -12.89
N MET A 451 -7.81 -38.54 -14.00
CA MET A 451 -8.76 -37.44 -14.15
C MET A 451 -10.15 -37.97 -13.80
N VAL A 452 -10.94 -37.29 -13.05
CA VAL A 452 -12.40 -37.35 -13.13
C VAL A 452 -13.02 -35.97 -12.97
N ILE A 453 -13.81 -35.69 -13.99
CA ILE A 453 -14.73 -34.60 -14.22
C ILE A 453 -15.99 -34.81 -13.36
N ARG A 454 -16.43 -33.77 -12.69
CA ARG A 454 -17.80 -33.22 -12.75
C ARG A 454 -17.91 -31.91 -12.00
#